data_bededf2dca20b877cb7f5ce6e218c282
#
_entry.id   bededf2dca20b877cb7f5ce6e218c282
#
_cell.length_a   1.000
_cell.length_b   1.000
_cell.length_c   1.000
_cell.angle_alpha   90.00
_cell.angle_beta   90.00
_cell.angle_gamma   90.00
#
_symmetry.space_group_name_H-M   'P 1'
#
loop_
_entity.id
_entity.type
_entity.pdbx_description
1 polymer ?
#
loop_
_entity_poly.entity_id
_entity_poly.type
_entity_poly.pdbx_seq_one_letter_code
_entity_poly.pdbx_strand_id
1 'polypeptide(L)'
;KGLERVSFPAEVISIIPSPSEPKRLILIRARGPLVEKIGGIAAGMSGSPFFINGRLVGAIGYGWDFSDHNLGLVTPIEEMSKAWDWQAKKGIEGGKVKFHESKNAPLIVSGISSRGAEKISRDFKGEVEVLPFDLPVGGIGVDYDAELQPGDSVGVLLAWGDVSVGSTGTLTAVDVEGNFLAYAHPFLNRGDVSFPLTRSWVHEVIPSIKSPFKLGSPVSIVGVVRQDRPQAIAGKIGHFP
;
A
#
# COMPACT_ATOMS: atom_id res chain seq x y z
N LYS A 1 9.39 -13.46 -0.68
CA LYS A 1 8.27 -14.37 -0.37
C LYS A 1 8.11 -14.46 1.14
N GLY A 2 6.91 -14.78 1.59
CA GLY A 2 6.61 -14.85 3.01
C GLY A 2 6.66 -13.46 3.65
N LEU A 3 7.45 -13.33 4.72
CA LEU A 3 7.70 -12.08 5.44
C LEU A 3 9.08 -11.50 5.10
N GLU A 4 9.83 -12.11 4.19
CA GLU A 4 11.16 -11.67 3.84
C GLU A 4 11.15 -10.30 3.15
N ARG A 5 12.01 -9.41 3.63
CA ARG A 5 12.26 -8.11 3.01
C ARG A 5 13.43 -8.25 2.04
N VAL A 6 13.25 -7.70 0.86
CA VAL A 6 14.29 -7.66 -0.17
C VAL A 6 14.47 -6.22 -0.63
N SER A 7 15.67 -5.85 -0.99
CA SER A 7 16.00 -4.52 -1.50
C SER A 7 16.50 -4.58 -2.93
N PHE A 8 16.30 -3.51 -3.67
CA PHE A 8 16.83 -3.34 -5.01
C PHE A 8 17.29 -1.89 -5.21
N PRO A 9 18.28 -1.66 -6.06
CA PRO A 9 18.74 -0.32 -6.36
C PRO A 9 17.73 0.43 -7.25
N ALA A 10 17.69 1.75 -7.07
CA ALA A 10 16.94 2.62 -7.94
C ALA A 10 17.68 3.93 -8.17
N GLU A 11 17.44 4.53 -9.33
CA GLU A 11 18.01 5.80 -9.77
C GLU A 11 16.96 6.90 -9.71
N VAL A 12 17.30 8.05 -9.12
CA VAL A 12 16.47 9.24 -9.19
C VAL A 12 16.64 9.88 -10.56
N ILE A 13 15.52 10.07 -11.27
CA ILE A 13 15.51 10.70 -12.60
C ILE A 13 15.18 12.20 -12.47
N SER A 14 14.11 12.53 -11.72
CA SER A 14 13.58 13.89 -11.66
C SER A 14 12.67 14.08 -10.45
N ILE A 15 12.40 15.34 -10.11
CA ILE A 15 11.33 15.73 -9.18
C ILE A 15 10.21 16.34 -10.03
N ILE A 16 9.00 15.81 -9.88
CA ILE A 16 7.83 16.23 -10.63
C ILE A 16 6.89 17.00 -9.72
N PRO A 17 6.59 18.28 -10.03
CA PRO A 17 5.56 19.02 -9.31
C PRO A 17 4.18 18.44 -9.59
N SER A 18 3.29 18.51 -8.60
CA SER A 18 1.91 18.05 -8.72
C SER A 18 0.94 19.17 -8.35
N PRO A 19 -0.16 19.34 -9.10
CA PRO A 19 -1.17 20.36 -8.80
C PRO A 19 -2.01 20.03 -7.54
N SER A 20 -2.02 18.76 -7.13
CA SER A 20 -2.74 18.26 -5.95
C SER A 20 -1.77 17.71 -4.90
N GLU A 21 -2.29 17.28 -3.75
CA GLU A 21 -1.49 16.51 -2.80
C GLU A 21 -1.26 15.07 -3.31
N PRO A 22 -0.04 14.58 -3.11
CA PRO A 22 1.19 15.25 -2.63
C PRO A 22 1.69 16.29 -3.64
N LYS A 23 2.26 17.41 -3.17
CA LYS A 23 2.65 18.57 -4.03
C LYS A 23 3.81 18.28 -4.98
N ARG A 24 4.58 17.25 -4.72
CA ARG A 24 5.69 16.81 -5.54
C ARG A 24 5.89 15.32 -5.40
N LEU A 25 6.43 14.71 -6.43
CA LEU A 25 6.78 13.30 -6.49
C LEU A 25 8.20 13.16 -7.05
N ILE A 26 8.90 12.10 -6.66
CA ILE A 26 10.23 11.80 -7.17
C ILE A 26 10.09 10.68 -8.19
N LEU A 27 10.45 10.96 -9.44
CA LEU A 27 10.51 9.95 -10.50
C LEU A 27 11.78 9.12 -10.32
N ILE A 28 11.60 7.81 -10.23
CA ILE A 28 12.69 6.85 -10.11
C ILE A 28 12.66 5.78 -11.20
N ARG A 29 13.80 5.15 -11.43
CA ARG A 29 13.91 3.91 -12.21
C ARG A 29 14.50 2.82 -11.32
N ALA A 30 13.71 1.79 -11.03
CA ALA A 30 14.18 0.58 -10.35
C ALA A 30 15.07 -0.25 -11.28
N ARG A 31 16.09 -0.93 -10.72
CA ARG A 31 17.08 -1.68 -11.46
C ARG A 31 17.43 -2.99 -10.76
N GLY A 32 18.03 -3.88 -11.50
CA GLY A 32 18.64 -5.10 -10.97
C GLY A 32 17.84 -6.38 -11.21
N PRO A 33 18.49 -7.54 -11.04
CA PRO A 33 17.93 -8.84 -11.43
C PRO A 33 16.59 -9.19 -10.75
N LEU A 34 16.39 -8.73 -9.51
CA LEU A 34 15.13 -8.94 -8.80
C LEU A 34 13.99 -8.22 -9.51
N VAL A 35 14.20 -6.93 -9.85
CA VAL A 35 13.18 -6.10 -10.51
C VAL A 35 12.83 -6.67 -11.88
N GLU A 36 13.84 -7.08 -12.65
CA GLU A 36 13.65 -7.73 -13.94
C GLU A 36 12.85 -9.03 -13.83
N LYS A 37 13.19 -9.87 -12.84
CA LYS A 37 12.52 -11.15 -12.59
C LYS A 37 11.02 -11.00 -12.26
N ILE A 38 10.65 -9.97 -11.49
CA ILE A 38 9.27 -9.74 -11.05
C ILE A 38 8.47 -8.83 -11.97
N GLY A 39 9.09 -8.34 -13.05
CA GLY A 39 8.43 -7.51 -14.06
C GLY A 39 8.33 -6.03 -13.70
N GLY A 40 9.15 -5.53 -12.77
CA GLY A 40 9.19 -4.13 -12.38
C GLY A 40 8.61 -3.82 -11.01
N ILE A 41 8.26 -2.56 -10.77
CA ILE A 41 7.59 -2.08 -9.55
C ILE A 41 6.15 -2.60 -9.56
N ALA A 42 5.83 -3.49 -8.62
CA ALA A 42 4.56 -4.17 -8.54
C ALA A 42 3.55 -3.42 -7.64
N ALA A 43 2.27 -3.50 -7.97
CA ALA A 43 1.19 -3.11 -7.07
C ALA A 43 1.32 -3.87 -5.74
N GLY A 44 1.14 -3.18 -4.61
CA GLY A 44 1.46 -3.70 -3.28
C GLY A 44 2.90 -3.48 -2.83
N MET A 45 3.81 -3.00 -3.69
CA MET A 45 5.07 -2.38 -3.26
C MET A 45 4.87 -0.93 -2.82
N SER A 46 3.69 -0.39 -2.98
CA SER A 46 3.33 0.93 -2.46
C SER A 46 3.60 1.01 -0.96
N GLY A 47 4.33 2.05 -0.54
CA GLY A 47 4.88 2.19 0.80
C GLY A 47 6.31 1.64 0.97
N SER A 48 6.89 0.97 -0.05
CA SER A 48 8.30 0.53 0.03
C SER A 48 9.22 1.70 0.29
N PRO A 49 9.96 1.71 1.41
CA PRO A 49 10.79 2.85 1.80
C PRO A 49 11.93 3.06 0.81
N PHE A 50 12.15 4.31 0.44
CA PHE A 50 13.19 4.74 -0.47
C PHE A 50 14.26 5.54 0.28
N PHE A 51 15.50 5.04 0.23
CA PHE A 51 16.62 5.62 0.96
C PHE A 51 17.66 6.21 0.01
N ILE A 52 18.23 7.36 0.39
CA ILE A 52 19.43 7.95 -0.23
C ILE A 52 20.47 8.14 0.87
N ASN A 53 21.64 7.54 0.71
CA ASN A 53 22.73 7.61 1.71
C ASN A 53 22.26 7.24 3.14
N GLY A 54 21.44 6.20 3.27
CA GLY A 54 20.92 5.72 4.55
C GLY A 54 19.80 6.57 5.17
N ARG A 55 19.36 7.64 4.51
CA ARG A 55 18.26 8.48 4.97
C ARG A 55 16.98 8.15 4.23
N LEU A 56 15.89 7.95 4.94
CA LEU A 56 14.56 7.78 4.36
C LEU A 56 14.11 9.09 3.70
N VAL A 57 13.92 9.08 2.38
CA VAL A 57 13.49 10.26 1.61
C VAL A 57 12.06 10.16 1.12
N GLY A 58 11.44 8.99 1.20
CA GLY A 58 10.06 8.76 0.79
C GLY A 58 9.75 7.28 0.60
N ALA A 59 8.65 7.00 -0.08
CA ALA A 59 8.27 5.64 -0.42
C ALA A 59 7.61 5.54 -1.79
N ILE A 60 7.75 4.39 -2.45
CA ILE A 60 7.09 4.09 -3.73
C ILE A 60 5.57 4.18 -3.53
N GLY A 61 4.90 4.96 -4.39
CA GLY A 61 3.45 5.13 -4.29
C GLY A 61 2.72 4.89 -5.61
N TYR A 62 3.32 5.30 -6.74
CA TYR A 62 2.61 5.37 -8.01
C TYR A 62 3.42 4.79 -9.16
N GLY A 63 2.73 4.49 -10.25
CA GLY A 63 3.29 4.06 -11.52
C GLY A 63 2.24 4.21 -12.61
N TRP A 64 2.42 3.47 -13.70
CA TRP A 64 1.52 3.50 -14.85
C TRP A 64 1.23 2.08 -15.32
N ASP A 65 0.00 1.81 -15.73
CA ASP A 65 -0.36 0.57 -16.38
C ASP A 65 0.14 0.57 -17.84
N PHE A 66 0.42 -0.60 -18.38
CA PHE A 66 0.89 -0.81 -19.74
C PHE A 66 2.12 0.03 -20.15
N SER A 67 3.02 0.30 -19.20
CA SER A 67 4.22 1.11 -19.37
C SER A 67 5.49 0.35 -19.02
N ASP A 68 6.64 1.04 -18.99
CA ASP A 68 7.87 0.52 -18.39
C ASP A 68 7.69 0.45 -16.85
N HIS A 69 7.38 -0.73 -16.33
CA HIS A 69 7.16 -0.95 -14.90
C HIS A 69 8.41 -0.76 -14.03
N ASN A 70 9.59 -0.55 -14.62
CA ASN A 70 10.77 -0.14 -13.87
C ASN A 70 10.68 1.34 -13.43
N LEU A 71 9.82 2.13 -14.08
CA LEU A 71 9.54 3.50 -13.67
C LEU A 71 8.49 3.54 -12.56
N GLY A 72 8.72 4.39 -11.59
CA GLY A 72 7.79 4.64 -10.51
C GLY A 72 7.93 6.03 -9.91
N LEU A 73 6.96 6.40 -9.10
CA LEU A 73 6.95 7.66 -8.38
C LEU A 73 7.00 7.39 -6.88
N VAL A 74 7.89 8.12 -6.22
CA VAL A 74 8.07 8.11 -4.77
C VAL A 74 7.39 9.33 -4.18
N THR A 75 6.54 9.13 -3.19
CA THR A 75 6.00 10.21 -2.37
C THR A 75 7.06 10.59 -1.35
N PRO A 76 7.50 11.87 -1.30
CA PRO A 76 8.49 12.33 -0.33
C PRO A 76 8.02 12.13 1.10
N ILE A 77 8.93 11.83 2.03
CA ILE A 77 8.59 11.55 3.43
C ILE A 77 7.97 12.76 4.12
N GLU A 78 8.38 13.98 3.78
CA GLU A 78 7.78 15.21 4.29
C GLU A 78 6.34 15.44 3.81
N GLU A 79 5.95 14.87 2.65
CA GLU A 79 4.56 14.87 2.22
C GLU A 79 3.77 13.78 2.96
N MET A 80 4.34 12.58 3.11
CA MET A 80 3.70 11.48 3.81
C MET A 80 3.46 11.80 5.29
N SER A 81 4.41 12.46 5.97
CA SER A 81 4.31 12.79 7.39
C SER A 81 3.11 13.69 7.73
N LYS A 82 2.60 14.44 6.75
CA LYS A 82 1.35 15.23 6.92
C LYS A 82 0.14 14.34 7.25
N ALA A 83 0.18 13.04 6.93
CA ALA A 83 -0.87 12.10 7.29
C ALA A 83 -0.87 11.76 8.80
N TRP A 84 0.21 11.96 9.54
CA TRP A 84 0.24 11.82 10.99
C TRP A 84 -0.53 12.92 11.72
N ASP A 85 -0.68 14.09 11.11
CA ASP A 85 -1.30 15.27 11.72
C ASP A 85 -2.84 15.19 11.66
N TRP A 86 -3.40 14.09 12.17
CA TRP A 86 -4.83 13.79 12.10
C TRP A 86 -5.71 14.60 13.07
N GLN A 87 -5.10 15.31 14.02
CA GLN A 87 -5.84 16.10 14.99
C GLN A 87 -6.22 17.50 14.47
N ALA A 88 -5.63 17.97 13.36
CA ALA A 88 -5.66 19.38 13.00
C ALA A 88 -6.56 19.76 11.81
N LYS A 89 -7.04 18.82 10.96
CA LYS A 89 -7.73 19.25 9.73
C LYS A 89 -8.98 18.43 9.41
N LYS A 90 -10.12 18.87 9.96
CA LYS A 90 -11.43 18.61 9.32
C LYS A 90 -11.43 19.28 7.94
N GLY A 91 -11.58 18.51 6.87
CA GLY A 91 -11.99 19.03 5.57
C GLY A 91 -10.91 19.27 4.51
N ILE A 92 -9.93 18.38 4.36
CA ILE A 92 -9.24 18.29 3.07
C ILE A 92 -10.04 17.32 2.21
N GLU A 93 -10.90 17.83 1.35
CA GLU A 93 -11.47 17.02 0.27
C GLU A 93 -10.32 16.49 -0.59
N GLY A 94 -10.20 15.16 -0.66
CA GLY A 94 -9.19 14.50 -1.45
C GLY A 94 -9.39 14.84 -2.92
N GLY A 95 -8.54 15.67 -3.47
CA GLY A 95 -8.48 15.91 -4.89
C GLY A 95 -8.16 14.60 -5.62
N LYS A 96 -8.90 14.26 -6.66
CA LYS A 96 -8.56 13.13 -7.53
C LYS A 96 -7.22 13.43 -8.21
N VAL A 97 -6.18 12.70 -7.84
CA VAL A 97 -4.88 12.78 -8.52
C VAL A 97 -5.05 12.15 -9.89
N LYS A 98 -5.16 12.96 -10.94
CA LYS A 98 -5.45 12.51 -12.31
C LYS A 98 -4.22 12.14 -13.14
N PHE A 99 -3.00 12.29 -12.61
CA PHE A 99 -1.78 12.16 -13.43
C PHE A 99 -1.13 10.78 -13.43
N HIS A 100 -1.43 9.93 -12.48
CA HIS A 100 -0.84 8.60 -12.35
C HIS A 100 -1.78 7.72 -11.53
N GLU A 101 -1.68 6.45 -11.77
CA GLU A 101 -2.43 5.45 -11.02
C GLU A 101 -1.66 5.09 -9.75
N SER A 102 -2.35 5.10 -8.61
CA SER A 102 -1.76 4.56 -7.39
C SER A 102 -1.44 3.09 -7.59
N LYS A 103 -0.28 2.63 -7.12
CA LYS A 103 0.08 1.20 -7.14
C LYS A 103 -0.65 0.44 -6.04
N ASN A 104 -1.95 0.68 -5.91
CA ASN A 104 -2.81 -0.14 -5.07
C ASN A 104 -2.71 -1.60 -5.50
N ALA A 105 -2.43 -2.49 -4.55
CA ALA A 105 -2.68 -3.89 -4.80
C ALA A 105 -4.18 -4.09 -5.00
N PRO A 106 -4.59 -5.05 -5.82
CA PRO A 106 -5.99 -5.43 -5.95
C PRO A 106 -6.61 -5.71 -4.59
N LEU A 107 -7.91 -5.46 -4.45
CA LEU A 107 -8.67 -6.02 -3.34
C LEU A 107 -8.77 -7.54 -3.53
N ILE A 108 -8.18 -8.27 -2.64
CA ILE A 108 -8.34 -9.71 -2.56
C ILE A 108 -9.63 -9.99 -1.78
N VAL A 109 -10.51 -10.73 -2.40
CA VAL A 109 -11.81 -11.10 -1.82
C VAL A 109 -11.90 -12.61 -1.73
N SER A 110 -12.12 -13.13 -0.53
CA SER A 110 -12.30 -14.57 -0.28
C SER A 110 -13.61 -14.86 0.45
N GLY A 111 -14.09 -16.12 0.38
CA GLY A 111 -15.31 -16.56 1.05
C GLY A 111 -16.62 -16.15 0.36
N ILE A 112 -16.57 -15.64 -0.88
CA ILE A 112 -17.77 -15.29 -1.66
C ILE A 112 -17.72 -15.89 -3.06
N SER A 113 -18.90 -16.00 -3.68
CA SER A 113 -19.00 -16.44 -5.07
C SER A 113 -18.47 -15.37 -6.05
N SER A 114 -18.10 -15.79 -7.27
CA SER A 114 -17.68 -14.88 -8.35
C SER A 114 -18.71 -13.76 -8.59
N ARG A 115 -20.01 -14.08 -8.50
CA ARG A 115 -21.08 -13.08 -8.61
C ARG A 115 -21.04 -12.03 -7.48
N GLY A 116 -20.68 -12.45 -6.27
CA GLY A 116 -20.46 -11.54 -5.13
C GLY A 116 -19.27 -10.62 -5.36
N ALA A 117 -18.15 -11.16 -5.87
CA ALA A 117 -16.97 -10.38 -6.22
C ALA A 117 -17.26 -9.36 -7.32
N GLU A 118 -18.02 -9.74 -8.36
CA GLU A 118 -18.45 -8.82 -9.42
C GLU A 118 -19.32 -7.68 -8.85
N LYS A 119 -20.17 -7.97 -7.87
CA LYS A 119 -20.98 -6.93 -7.22
C LYS A 119 -20.10 -5.95 -6.46
N ILE A 120 -19.15 -6.43 -5.67
CA ILE A 120 -18.16 -5.60 -4.97
C ILE A 120 -17.41 -4.73 -5.98
N SER A 121 -16.90 -5.30 -7.07
CA SER A 121 -16.20 -4.55 -8.12
C SER A 121 -17.03 -3.41 -8.70
N ARG A 122 -18.32 -3.65 -8.92
CA ARG A 122 -19.25 -2.61 -9.41
C ARG A 122 -19.51 -1.50 -8.37
N ASP A 123 -19.61 -1.87 -7.08
CA ASP A 123 -19.85 -0.92 -6.01
C ASP A 123 -18.65 0.03 -5.82
N PHE A 124 -17.43 -0.44 -6.08
CA PHE A 124 -16.22 0.38 -6.15
C PHE A 124 -16.06 1.17 -7.47
N LYS A 125 -17.00 1.06 -8.42
CA LYS A 125 -17.02 1.81 -9.70
C LYS A 125 -15.72 1.74 -10.50
N GLY A 126 -14.97 0.66 -10.36
CA GLY A 126 -13.66 0.48 -11.02
C GLY A 126 -12.52 1.30 -10.39
N GLU A 127 -12.74 1.94 -9.24
CA GLU A 127 -11.69 2.66 -8.52
C GLU A 127 -10.62 1.69 -7.95
N VAL A 128 -10.99 0.44 -7.74
CA VAL A 128 -10.11 -0.62 -7.23
C VAL A 128 -10.35 -1.91 -8.01
N GLU A 129 -9.28 -2.57 -8.43
CA GLU A 129 -9.37 -3.91 -9.01
C GLU A 129 -9.74 -4.92 -7.92
N VAL A 130 -10.72 -5.78 -8.20
CA VAL A 130 -11.18 -6.82 -7.27
C VAL A 130 -10.82 -8.17 -7.84
N LEU A 131 -10.02 -8.94 -7.09
CA LEU A 131 -9.65 -10.30 -7.46
C LEU A 131 -10.31 -11.28 -6.47
N PRO A 132 -11.25 -12.13 -6.95
CA PRO A 132 -11.71 -13.26 -6.16
C PRO A 132 -10.55 -14.26 -6.05
N PHE A 133 -10.18 -14.62 -4.84
CA PHE A 133 -9.13 -15.58 -4.61
C PHE A 133 -9.44 -16.39 -3.36
N ASP A 134 -9.66 -17.69 -3.53
CA ASP A 134 -9.83 -18.62 -2.41
C ASP A 134 -8.46 -18.87 -1.77
N LEU A 135 -8.03 -17.91 -0.95
CA LEU A 135 -6.89 -18.15 -0.09
C LEU A 135 -7.32 -19.11 1.02
N PRO A 136 -6.49 -20.11 1.37
CA PRO A 136 -6.75 -20.89 2.57
C PRO A 136 -6.68 -19.94 3.77
N VAL A 137 -7.81 -19.47 4.20
CA VAL A 137 -7.95 -18.60 5.35
C VAL A 137 -7.92 -19.51 6.59
N GLY A 138 -6.71 -19.77 7.09
CA GLY A 138 -6.59 -19.96 8.53
C GLY A 138 -7.03 -18.63 9.13
N GLY A 139 -7.93 -18.63 10.10
CA GLY A 139 -8.54 -17.41 10.62
C GLY A 139 -7.50 -16.31 10.89
N ILE A 140 -7.83 -15.07 10.55
CA ILE A 140 -6.95 -13.93 10.79
C ILE A 140 -6.78 -13.78 12.29
N GLY A 141 -5.58 -14.05 12.79
CA GLY A 141 -5.24 -13.93 14.20
C GLY A 141 -5.09 -12.46 14.63
N VAL A 142 -4.75 -12.28 15.88
CA VAL A 142 -4.38 -10.98 16.46
C VAL A 142 -2.95 -11.11 17.01
N ASP A 143 -2.10 -10.14 16.70
CA ASP A 143 -0.71 -10.08 17.17
C ASP A 143 -0.35 -8.60 17.39
N TYR A 144 -0.79 -8.05 18.53
CA TYR A 144 -0.56 -6.65 18.85
C TYR A 144 0.87 -6.35 19.31
N ASP A 145 1.64 -7.39 19.62
CA ASP A 145 3.06 -7.28 20.01
C ASP A 145 4.00 -7.47 18.82
N ALA A 146 3.44 -7.56 17.62
CA ALA A 146 4.21 -7.76 16.39
C ALA A 146 5.21 -6.62 16.16
N GLU A 147 6.49 -6.94 16.16
CA GLU A 147 7.54 -6.01 15.74
C GLU A 147 7.47 -5.84 14.21
N LEU A 148 7.01 -4.66 13.77
CA LEU A 148 6.99 -4.28 12.38
C LEU A 148 8.14 -3.32 12.08
N GLN A 149 8.74 -3.50 10.90
CA GLN A 149 9.85 -2.68 10.44
C GLN A 149 9.59 -2.11 9.04
N PRO A 150 10.18 -0.96 8.69
CA PRO A 150 10.09 -0.42 7.33
C PRO A 150 10.43 -1.48 6.28
N GLY A 151 9.57 -1.61 5.25
CA GLY A 151 9.68 -2.64 4.23
C GLY A 151 8.82 -3.90 4.47
N ASP A 152 8.27 -4.08 5.66
CA ASP A 152 7.36 -5.20 5.94
C ASP A 152 6.08 -5.11 5.12
N SER A 153 5.58 -6.26 4.68
CA SER A 153 4.30 -6.32 3.98
C SER A 153 3.15 -6.22 4.98
N VAL A 154 2.33 -5.20 4.79
CA VAL A 154 1.15 -4.92 5.62
C VAL A 154 -0.09 -4.85 4.75
N GLY A 155 -1.25 -4.98 5.36
CA GLY A 155 -2.53 -4.89 4.66
C GLY A 155 -3.55 -4.06 5.41
N VAL A 156 -4.61 -3.69 4.70
CA VAL A 156 -5.80 -3.06 5.26
C VAL A 156 -6.98 -3.97 5.00
N LEU A 157 -7.78 -4.25 6.03
CA LEU A 157 -9.02 -5.01 5.91
C LEU A 157 -10.23 -4.07 5.89
N LEU A 158 -11.17 -4.37 5.00
CA LEU A 158 -12.52 -3.80 4.97
C LEU A 158 -13.55 -4.75 5.58
N ALA A 159 -13.29 -6.05 5.48
CA ALA A 159 -14.05 -7.12 6.11
C ALA A 159 -13.13 -8.29 6.43
N TRP A 160 -13.48 -9.05 7.46
CA TRP A 160 -12.79 -10.30 7.82
C TRP A 160 -13.75 -11.26 8.54
N GLY A 161 -13.40 -12.53 8.57
CA GLY A 161 -14.23 -13.63 9.07
C GLY A 161 -14.49 -14.63 7.95
N ASP A 162 -15.72 -15.10 7.81
CA ASP A 162 -16.13 -16.01 6.72
C ASP A 162 -15.93 -15.39 5.33
N VAL A 163 -16.03 -14.07 5.26
CA VAL A 163 -15.70 -13.26 4.08
C VAL A 163 -14.58 -12.31 4.45
N SER A 164 -13.52 -12.30 3.65
CA SER A 164 -12.43 -11.34 3.81
C SER A 164 -12.30 -10.45 2.59
N VAL A 165 -12.14 -9.14 2.84
CA VAL A 165 -11.88 -8.13 1.80
C VAL A 165 -10.73 -7.26 2.28
N GLY A 166 -9.64 -7.25 1.56
CA GLY A 166 -8.47 -6.47 1.95
C GLY A 166 -7.49 -6.23 0.82
N SER A 167 -6.53 -5.37 1.07
CA SER A 167 -5.45 -5.06 0.13
C SER A 167 -4.11 -5.17 0.83
N THR A 168 -3.06 -5.43 0.06
CA THR A 168 -1.67 -5.53 0.55
C THR A 168 -0.85 -4.35 0.06
N GLY A 169 -0.01 -3.82 0.93
CA GLY A 169 0.97 -2.79 0.64
C GLY A 169 2.25 -3.01 1.45
N THR A 170 2.94 -1.92 1.76
CA THR A 170 4.22 -1.96 2.46
C THR A 170 4.27 -0.86 3.52
N LEU A 171 4.86 -1.19 4.66
CA LEU A 171 5.14 -0.26 5.75
C LEU A 171 6.33 0.63 5.38
N THR A 172 6.15 1.94 5.47
CA THR A 172 7.20 2.92 5.13
C THR A 172 8.05 3.28 6.33
N ALA A 173 7.39 3.62 7.43
CA ALA A 173 8.04 4.05 8.66
C ALA A 173 7.19 3.71 9.86
N VAL A 174 7.83 3.54 11.00
CA VAL A 174 7.20 3.42 12.32
C VAL A 174 8.09 4.14 13.33
N ASP A 175 7.48 4.93 14.21
CA ASP A 175 8.20 5.60 15.28
C ASP A 175 8.23 4.76 16.57
N VAL A 176 8.93 5.27 17.58
CA VAL A 176 9.08 4.60 18.88
C VAL A 176 7.78 4.46 19.66
N GLU A 177 6.77 5.23 19.31
CA GLU A 177 5.44 5.18 19.90
C GLU A 177 4.49 4.23 19.15
N GLY A 178 4.95 3.65 18.04
CA GLY A 178 4.18 2.76 17.18
C GLY A 178 3.29 3.50 16.17
N ASN A 179 3.45 4.82 15.99
CA ASN A 179 2.78 5.52 14.89
C ASN A 179 3.45 5.15 13.57
N PHE A 180 2.66 4.84 12.55
CA PHE A 180 3.20 4.36 11.28
C PHE A 180 2.72 5.16 10.07
N LEU A 181 3.50 5.08 8.99
CA LEU A 181 3.15 5.48 7.64
C LEU A 181 3.29 4.28 6.70
N ALA A 182 2.34 4.13 5.78
CA ALA A 182 2.38 3.07 4.78
C ALA A 182 1.72 3.52 3.46
N TYR A 183 1.86 2.72 2.40
CA TYR A 183 1.23 2.84 1.08
C TYR A 183 1.78 3.98 0.22
N ALA A 184 2.15 5.13 0.78
CA ALA A 184 2.62 6.32 0.05
C ALA A 184 1.61 6.90 -0.97
N HIS A 185 0.33 6.55 -0.82
CA HIS A 185 -0.84 7.02 -1.56
C HIS A 185 -2.09 6.70 -0.73
N PRO A 186 -3.28 7.20 -1.10
CA PRO A 186 -4.51 6.83 -0.38
C PRO A 186 -4.89 5.38 -0.68
N PHE A 187 -5.52 4.72 0.28
CA PHE A 187 -6.18 3.44 0.03
C PHE A 187 -7.53 3.65 -0.67
N LEU A 188 -8.46 4.34 -0.03
CA LEU A 188 -9.77 4.73 -0.57
C LEU A 188 -10.01 6.24 -0.48
N ASN A 189 -9.04 6.99 0.04
CA ASN A 189 -9.08 8.45 0.22
C ASN A 189 -10.30 8.89 1.08
N ARG A 190 -10.54 8.20 2.19
CA ARG A 190 -11.70 8.43 3.08
C ARG A 190 -11.42 9.40 4.23
N GLY A 191 -10.20 9.88 4.37
CA GLY A 191 -9.83 10.78 5.46
C GLY A 191 -9.69 10.07 6.79
N ASP A 192 -10.46 10.45 7.81
CA ASP A 192 -10.49 9.77 9.11
C ASP A 192 -11.20 8.42 8.96
N VAL A 193 -10.53 7.35 9.37
CA VAL A 193 -11.01 5.97 9.25
C VAL A 193 -10.69 5.15 10.50
N SER A 194 -11.24 3.95 10.57
CA SER A 194 -10.86 2.93 11.54
C SER A 194 -10.85 1.58 10.83
N PHE A 195 -9.72 1.25 10.18
CA PHE A 195 -9.54 -0.03 9.51
C PHE A 195 -8.50 -0.87 10.24
N PRO A 196 -8.67 -2.19 10.37
CA PRO A 196 -7.61 -3.06 10.83
C PRO A 196 -6.38 -2.96 9.94
N LEU A 197 -5.21 -2.72 10.54
CA LEU A 197 -3.91 -2.95 9.92
C LEU A 197 -3.53 -4.40 10.15
N THR A 198 -3.08 -5.08 9.11
CA THR A 198 -2.62 -6.46 9.22
C THR A 198 -1.15 -6.60 8.83
N ARG A 199 -0.48 -7.63 9.37
CA ARG A 199 0.69 -8.21 8.72
C ARG A 199 0.19 -9.03 7.52
N SER A 200 0.91 -8.98 6.41
CA SER A 200 0.56 -9.72 5.20
C SER A 200 1.66 -10.69 4.79
N TRP A 201 1.27 -11.91 4.49
CA TRP A 201 2.14 -12.92 3.91
C TRP A 201 2.14 -12.79 2.38
N VAL A 202 3.30 -12.62 1.77
CA VAL A 202 3.44 -12.54 0.31
C VAL A 202 3.67 -13.93 -0.27
N HIS A 203 2.70 -14.44 -1.01
CA HIS A 203 2.81 -15.72 -1.69
C HIS A 203 3.75 -15.63 -2.88
N GLU A 204 3.53 -14.62 -3.73
CA GLU A 204 4.33 -14.38 -4.93
C GLU A 204 4.16 -12.93 -5.40
N VAL A 205 5.08 -12.46 -6.24
CA VAL A 205 4.86 -11.29 -7.10
C VAL A 205 4.53 -11.81 -8.49
N ILE A 206 3.35 -11.49 -8.97
CA ILE A 206 2.83 -11.95 -10.25
C ILE A 206 3.23 -10.94 -11.33
N PRO A 207 4.10 -11.32 -12.28
CA PRO A 207 4.41 -10.47 -13.42
C PRO A 207 3.18 -10.28 -14.31
N SER A 208 2.99 -9.07 -14.82
CA SER A 208 1.85 -8.75 -15.69
C SER A 208 2.23 -7.66 -16.67
N ILE A 209 1.73 -7.74 -17.90
CA ILE A 209 1.90 -6.69 -18.92
C ILE A 209 1.13 -5.42 -18.51
N LYS A 210 -0.04 -5.58 -17.90
CA LYS A 210 -0.83 -4.46 -17.42
C LYS A 210 -0.13 -3.81 -16.23
N SER A 211 0.05 -4.54 -15.14
CA SER A 211 0.69 -4.09 -13.92
C SER A 211 1.05 -5.31 -13.06
N PRO A 212 2.31 -5.57 -12.77
CA PRO A 212 2.67 -6.63 -11.84
C PRO A 212 2.09 -6.33 -10.46
N PHE A 213 1.82 -7.37 -9.64
CA PHE A 213 1.25 -7.20 -8.31
C PHE A 213 1.73 -8.23 -7.30
N LYS A 214 1.77 -7.84 -6.03
CA LYS A 214 1.97 -8.76 -4.91
C LYS A 214 0.67 -9.51 -4.60
N LEU A 215 0.72 -10.82 -4.71
CA LEU A 215 -0.32 -11.71 -4.20
C LEU A 215 -0.04 -11.95 -2.72
N GLY A 216 -0.81 -11.34 -1.85
CA GLY A 216 -0.63 -11.41 -0.40
C GLY A 216 -1.91 -11.72 0.34
N SER A 217 -1.77 -12.35 1.51
CA SER A 217 -2.87 -12.65 2.43
C SER A 217 -2.65 -11.97 3.77
N PRO A 218 -3.68 -11.44 4.42
CA PRO A 218 -3.60 -11.01 5.80
C PRO A 218 -3.35 -12.22 6.70
N VAL A 219 -2.46 -12.09 7.68
CA VAL A 219 -2.11 -13.15 8.63
C VAL A 219 -2.60 -12.82 10.03
N SER A 220 -2.37 -11.60 10.49
CA SER A 220 -2.77 -11.14 11.81
C SER A 220 -3.09 -9.66 11.82
N ILE A 221 -4.04 -9.24 12.65
CA ILE A 221 -4.30 -7.83 12.95
C ILE A 221 -3.22 -7.37 13.91
N VAL A 222 -2.53 -6.30 13.54
CA VAL A 222 -1.36 -5.76 14.26
C VAL A 222 -1.53 -4.30 14.67
N GLY A 223 -2.63 -3.66 14.29
CA GLY A 223 -2.86 -2.26 14.59
C GLY A 223 -4.11 -1.70 13.91
N VAL A 224 -4.17 -0.38 13.86
CA VAL A 224 -5.29 0.37 13.30
C VAL A 224 -4.81 1.47 12.37
N VAL A 225 -5.41 1.55 11.17
CA VAL A 225 -5.30 2.69 10.27
C VAL A 225 -6.31 3.74 10.74
N ARG A 226 -5.84 4.96 10.97
CA ARG A 226 -6.65 6.11 11.42
C ARG A 226 -6.84 7.16 10.35
N GLN A 227 -5.90 7.24 9.41
CA GLN A 227 -5.89 8.22 8.35
C GLN A 227 -5.70 7.55 7.00
N ASP A 228 -6.55 7.89 6.05
CA ASP A 228 -6.49 7.48 4.65
C ASP A 228 -6.44 8.75 3.80
N ARG A 229 -5.23 9.27 3.57
CA ARG A 229 -4.97 10.59 2.99
C ARG A 229 -4.28 10.47 1.63
N PRO A 230 -4.32 11.53 0.80
CA PRO A 230 -3.70 11.51 -0.53
C PRO A 230 -2.23 11.09 -0.54
N GLN A 231 -1.49 11.34 0.54
CA GLN A 231 -0.05 11.11 0.62
C GLN A 231 0.33 9.76 1.21
N ALA A 232 -0.53 9.18 2.05
CA ALA A 232 -0.27 7.94 2.77
C ALA A 232 -1.50 7.47 3.56
N ILE A 233 -1.47 6.22 4.00
CA ILE A 233 -2.24 5.79 5.17
C ILE A 233 -1.36 5.92 6.41
N ALA A 234 -1.98 6.30 7.52
CA ALA A 234 -1.31 6.43 8.81
C ALA A 234 -2.17 5.88 9.95
N GLY A 235 -1.53 5.50 11.05
CA GLY A 235 -2.24 4.95 12.19
C GLY A 235 -1.29 4.51 13.28
N LYS A 236 -1.70 3.51 14.05
CA LYS A 236 -0.94 3.02 15.20
C LYS A 236 -0.87 1.50 15.21
N ILE A 237 0.32 0.96 15.45
CA ILE A 237 0.55 -0.45 15.76
C ILE A 237 0.06 -0.71 17.19
N GLY A 238 -0.53 -1.88 17.41
CA GLY A 238 -1.09 -2.29 18.68
C GLY A 238 -2.59 -2.60 18.58
N HIS A 239 -3.34 -2.35 19.65
CA HIS A 239 -4.74 -2.74 19.75
C HIS A 239 -5.62 -2.11 18.67
N PHE A 240 -6.43 -2.93 17.99
CA PHE A 240 -7.54 -2.52 17.15
C PHE A 240 -8.80 -2.52 18.01
N PRO A 241 -9.52 -1.39 18.11
CA PRO A 241 -10.70 -1.25 18.96
C PRO A 241 -11.91 -2.06 18.48
#